data_48a2678fed627c5b1d5d0d7e9fe80ecd
#
_entry.id   48a2678fed627c5b1d5d0d7e9fe80ecd
#
_cell.length_a   1.000
_cell.length_b   1.000
_cell.length_c   1.000
_cell.angle_alpha   90.00
_cell.angle_beta   90.00
_cell.angle_gamma   90.00
#
_symmetry.space_group_name_H-M   'P 1'
#
loop_
_entity.id
_entity.type
_entity.pdbx_description
1 polymer ?
#
loop_
_entity_poly.entity_id
_entity_poly.type
_entity_poly.pdbx_seq_one_letter_code
_entity_poly.pdbx_strand_id
1 'polypeptide(L)'
;MKKICLAITMLAAFCAKAQVIDIEKLPKAKKFNWTGSVGANTGFYATTATEKRSNPLAGNINGNVNLSIYETLNLPFSFSLSKYQSSFTKPVLQFGIVPTYKWAKLHLGHSNIDFNPYTLAGHTFLGAGVELNPKNFRFAALYGRFRPGVEIDTTGLVTKVPSFKRIGYGAKIGYGKENNFIDFMYFRAMDDKHSISSWQDENVKQFLGDGNGLLPGENTVLGVSGKATIAQKLTLNTDGGISFYNLNTADTTSGKSAGTDLKKALNWAGKAGIGYAFTNFNLRFDYERLQPQYLSFGTYFLTTDLENITISPSGSFAKGKVIYALSAGRQRDNLDKSKTETTKRFIANANLSMNPSPKWGVDMNYNNFAINQFSGTQILNDSVRIRQVNQTVTITPRYTISKDTSASHTFSLTGNYNDVNDRNIVTKLYGNMQAMMFALNHVSSFTRRGNSINTGLNYNDTKMAGTENKQLGATLGYTQAFFKEALSSTVNVNYNKSFINEVSDGAVINGSLGLGYAFAKRHSFNFAVNVMRITSKQFENYTETTGSLGYNLRLK
;
A
#
# COMPACT_ATOMS: atom_id res chain seq x y z
N MET A 1 -21.45 27.68 17.07
CA MET A 1 -21.93 26.34 17.41
C MET A 1 -23.46 26.21 17.28
N LYS A 2 -24.29 27.07 17.91
CA LYS A 2 -25.78 26.97 17.81
C LYS A 2 -26.34 27.02 16.36
N LYS A 3 -25.78 27.84 15.46
CA LYS A 3 -26.24 27.95 14.06
C LYS A 3 -25.87 26.74 13.21
N ILE A 4 -24.76 26.04 13.55
CA ILE A 4 -24.32 24.80 12.85
C ILE A 4 -25.19 23.63 13.30
N CYS A 5 -25.51 23.53 14.57
CA CYS A 5 -26.46 22.51 15.07
C CYS A 5 -27.85 22.67 14.45
N LEU A 6 -28.33 23.91 14.26
CA LEU A 6 -29.62 24.17 13.63
C LEU A 6 -29.65 23.77 12.14
N ALA A 7 -28.54 24.01 11.42
CA ALA A 7 -28.41 23.59 10.03
C ALA A 7 -28.35 22.05 9.88
N ILE A 8 -27.68 21.36 10.81
CA ILE A 8 -27.61 19.89 10.84
C ILE A 8 -28.99 19.29 11.19
N THR A 9 -29.73 19.89 12.14
CA THR A 9 -31.08 19.45 12.48
C THR A 9 -32.10 19.72 11.37
N MET A 10 -31.99 20.83 10.64
CA MET A 10 -32.80 21.07 9.46
C MET A 10 -32.48 20.11 8.30
N LEU A 11 -31.22 19.81 8.05
CA LEU A 11 -30.82 18.81 7.05
C LEU A 11 -31.31 17.40 7.41
N ALA A 12 -31.23 17.02 8.68
CA ALA A 12 -31.78 15.76 9.20
C ALA A 12 -33.31 15.68 9.07
N ALA A 13 -34.03 16.78 9.28
CA ALA A 13 -35.50 16.85 9.14
C ALA A 13 -35.96 16.75 7.67
N PHE A 14 -35.17 17.28 6.71
CA PHE A 14 -35.45 17.11 5.28
C PHE A 14 -35.23 15.67 4.79
N CYS A 15 -34.28 14.95 5.40
CA CYS A 15 -33.99 13.54 5.07
C CYS A 15 -35.07 12.58 5.64
N ALA A 16 -35.81 12.95 6.69
CA ALA A 16 -36.76 12.08 7.38
C ALA A 16 -38.02 11.73 6.56
N LYS A 17 -38.36 12.50 5.52
CA LYS A 17 -39.56 12.24 4.69
C LYS A 17 -39.36 11.24 3.53
N ALA A 18 -38.18 10.64 3.34
CA ALA A 18 -37.88 9.85 2.14
C ALA A 18 -37.77 8.34 2.38
N GLN A 19 -38.17 7.79 3.51
CA GLN A 19 -37.99 6.36 3.77
C GLN A 19 -39.30 5.66 4.10
N VAL A 20 -39.91 5.05 3.09
CA VAL A 20 -40.85 3.96 3.31
C VAL A 20 -40.02 2.75 3.72
N ILE A 21 -40.08 2.37 4.99
CA ILE A 21 -39.60 1.07 5.47
C ILE A 21 -40.52 0.05 4.82
N ASP A 22 -39.93 -0.85 4.01
CA ASP A 22 -40.66 -1.98 3.42
C ASP A 22 -40.95 -2.99 4.55
N ILE A 23 -42.02 -2.75 5.26
CA ILE A 23 -42.44 -3.50 6.46
C ILE A 23 -42.77 -4.96 6.09
N GLU A 24 -43.12 -5.24 4.83
CA GLU A 24 -43.42 -6.60 4.35
C GLU A 24 -42.21 -7.53 4.28
N LYS A 25 -41.00 -6.99 4.18
CA LYS A 25 -39.73 -7.76 4.20
C LYS A 25 -39.17 -8.01 5.60
N LEU A 26 -39.59 -7.25 6.61
CA LEU A 26 -39.11 -7.37 7.99
C LEU A 26 -39.38 -8.73 8.65
N PRO A 27 -40.55 -9.39 8.44
CA PRO A 27 -40.85 -10.67 9.10
C PRO A 27 -39.97 -11.84 8.61
N LYS A 28 -39.34 -11.75 7.41
CA LYS A 28 -38.50 -12.80 6.82
C LYS A 28 -37.01 -12.57 7.07
N ALA A 29 -36.61 -11.37 7.47
CA ALA A 29 -35.20 -11.04 7.73
C ALA A 29 -34.77 -11.55 9.11
N LYS A 30 -33.56 -12.07 9.22
CA LYS A 30 -32.97 -12.44 10.51
C LYS A 30 -32.84 -11.21 11.38
N LYS A 31 -33.42 -11.24 12.59
CA LYS A 31 -33.36 -10.11 13.53
C LYS A 31 -31.94 -9.69 13.84
N PHE A 32 -31.06 -10.64 14.09
CA PHE A 32 -29.64 -10.43 14.34
C PHE A 32 -28.80 -11.48 13.61
N ASN A 33 -27.75 -11.03 12.96
CA ASN A 33 -26.79 -11.90 12.31
C ASN A 33 -25.37 -11.38 12.57
N TRP A 34 -24.52 -12.24 13.15
CA TRP A 34 -23.12 -11.93 13.41
C TRP A 34 -22.25 -12.59 12.36
N THR A 35 -21.38 -11.82 11.74
CA THR A 35 -20.38 -12.32 10.78
C THR A 35 -19.02 -11.70 11.07
N GLY A 36 -17.97 -12.36 10.66
CA GLY A 36 -16.63 -11.81 10.81
C GLY A 36 -15.64 -12.81 11.38
N SER A 37 -14.54 -12.29 11.91
CA SER A 37 -13.50 -13.10 12.52
C SER A 37 -12.75 -12.34 13.61
N VAL A 38 -12.24 -13.09 14.58
CA VAL A 38 -11.32 -12.63 15.62
C VAL A 38 -10.11 -13.53 15.62
N GLY A 39 -8.92 -12.95 15.53
CA GLY A 39 -7.65 -13.67 15.48
C GLY A 39 -6.65 -13.16 16.51
N ALA A 40 -5.83 -14.07 16.99
CA ALA A 40 -4.65 -13.78 17.79
C ALA A 40 -3.44 -14.46 17.14
N ASN A 41 -2.36 -13.72 16.97
CA ASN A 41 -1.12 -14.26 16.44
C ASN A 41 0.04 -13.86 17.34
N THR A 42 0.95 -14.78 17.56
CA THR A 42 2.22 -14.52 18.23
C THR A 42 3.36 -14.99 17.36
N GLY A 43 4.41 -14.20 17.29
CA GLY A 43 5.65 -14.53 16.60
C GLY A 43 6.77 -14.66 17.60
N PHE A 44 7.68 -15.59 17.37
CA PHE A 44 8.91 -15.74 18.14
C PHE A 44 10.13 -15.66 17.22
N TYR A 45 11.21 -15.14 17.76
CA TYR A 45 12.47 -14.93 17.08
C TYR A 45 13.63 -15.30 18.01
N ALA A 46 14.54 -16.09 17.50
CA ALA A 46 15.80 -16.42 18.16
C ALA A 46 16.94 -16.41 17.13
N THR A 47 18.10 -15.97 17.54
CA THR A 47 19.29 -15.94 16.70
C THR A 47 20.54 -16.20 17.52
N THR A 48 21.53 -16.82 16.90
CA THR A 48 22.89 -16.94 17.44
C THR A 48 23.78 -15.78 16.97
N ALA A 49 23.28 -14.87 16.11
CA ALA A 49 24.02 -13.70 15.69
C ALA A 49 24.24 -12.72 16.85
N THR A 50 25.37 -12.01 16.81
CA THR A 50 25.73 -10.98 17.81
C THR A 50 24.67 -9.89 17.87
N GLU A 51 24.15 -9.44 16.72
CA GLU A 51 23.10 -8.42 16.65
C GLU A 51 21.72 -9.05 16.41
N LYS A 52 20.77 -8.75 17.28
CA LYS A 52 19.37 -9.19 17.15
C LYS A 52 18.60 -8.25 16.22
N ARG A 53 18.02 -8.80 15.15
CA ARG A 53 17.23 -8.06 14.15
C ARG A 53 15.77 -7.83 14.55
N SER A 54 15.27 -8.56 15.54
CA SER A 54 13.86 -8.52 15.95
C SER A 54 13.70 -8.81 17.44
N ASN A 55 12.55 -8.39 17.99
CA ASN A 55 12.19 -8.75 19.37
C ASN A 55 11.94 -10.25 19.50
N PRO A 56 12.36 -10.89 20.62
CA PRO A 56 12.19 -12.32 20.83
C PRO A 56 10.73 -12.81 20.80
N LEU A 57 9.81 -11.94 21.22
CA LEU A 57 8.38 -12.24 21.23
C LEU A 57 7.58 -11.00 20.80
N ALA A 58 6.72 -11.19 19.84
CA ALA A 58 5.79 -10.18 19.38
C ALA A 58 4.41 -10.80 19.13
N GLY A 59 3.35 -10.03 19.32
CA GLY A 59 2.01 -10.54 19.12
C GLY A 59 1.02 -9.48 18.71
N ASN A 60 -0.05 -9.91 18.06
CA ASN A 60 -1.18 -9.07 17.72
C ASN A 60 -2.50 -9.80 17.93
N ILE A 61 -3.51 -9.04 18.30
CA ILE A 61 -4.91 -9.46 18.33
C ILE A 61 -5.66 -8.54 17.40
N ASN A 62 -6.41 -9.09 16.49
CA ASN A 62 -7.20 -8.33 15.54
C ASN A 62 -8.55 -8.97 15.31
N GLY A 63 -9.53 -8.17 14.91
CA GLY A 63 -10.85 -8.69 14.59
C GLY A 63 -11.65 -7.72 13.73
N ASN A 64 -12.49 -8.33 12.92
CA ASN A 64 -13.53 -7.67 12.16
C ASN A 64 -14.84 -8.39 12.45
N VAL A 65 -15.75 -7.72 13.11
CA VAL A 65 -17.05 -8.27 13.51
C VAL A 65 -18.13 -7.36 12.96
N ASN A 66 -19.04 -7.90 12.19
CA ASN A 66 -20.21 -7.19 11.69
C ASN A 66 -21.48 -7.74 12.34
N LEU A 67 -22.19 -6.88 13.05
CA LEU A 67 -23.55 -7.16 13.50
C LEU A 67 -24.53 -6.57 12.49
N SER A 68 -25.28 -7.42 11.83
CA SER A 68 -26.37 -7.03 10.93
C SER A 68 -27.71 -7.15 11.65
N ILE A 69 -28.47 -6.07 11.66
CA ILE A 69 -29.80 -5.99 12.31
C ILE A 69 -30.84 -5.86 11.21
N TYR A 70 -31.76 -6.82 11.15
CA TYR A 70 -32.79 -6.95 10.10
C TYR A 70 -32.21 -6.85 8.67
N GLU A 71 -30.95 -7.28 8.48
CA GLU A 71 -30.23 -7.21 7.16
C GLU A 71 -30.19 -5.79 6.57
N THR A 72 -30.55 -4.77 7.34
CA THR A 72 -30.66 -3.38 6.89
C THR A 72 -29.62 -2.47 7.55
N LEU A 73 -29.43 -2.59 8.86
CA LEU A 73 -28.40 -1.87 9.60
C LEU A 73 -27.21 -2.80 9.83
N ASN A 74 -26.07 -2.41 9.32
CA ASN A 74 -24.79 -3.11 9.52
C ASN A 74 -23.89 -2.30 10.45
N LEU A 75 -23.34 -2.95 11.44
CA LEU A 75 -22.44 -2.39 12.43
C LEU A 75 -21.08 -3.11 12.36
N PRO A 76 -20.28 -2.86 11.31
CA PRO A 76 -18.95 -3.43 11.23
C PRO A 76 -18.03 -2.75 12.26
N PHE A 77 -17.48 -3.55 13.15
CA PHE A 77 -16.50 -3.17 14.14
C PHE A 77 -15.17 -3.82 13.82
N SER A 78 -14.11 -3.03 13.77
CA SER A 78 -12.75 -3.50 13.56
C SER A 78 -11.85 -3.07 14.71
N PHE A 79 -10.94 -3.96 15.11
CA PHE A 79 -9.90 -3.63 16.08
C PHE A 79 -8.60 -4.36 15.76
N SER A 80 -7.51 -3.73 16.14
CA SER A 80 -6.17 -4.31 16.08
C SER A 80 -5.36 -3.81 17.26
N LEU A 81 -4.80 -4.73 18.02
CA LEU A 81 -3.84 -4.48 19.08
C LEU A 81 -2.55 -5.20 18.72
N SER A 82 -1.47 -4.47 18.49
CA SER A 82 -0.19 -5.03 18.05
C SER A 82 0.95 -4.58 18.96
N LYS A 83 1.77 -5.52 19.39
CA LYS A 83 3.05 -5.27 20.07
C LYS A 83 4.22 -5.24 19.07
N TYR A 84 3.97 -5.47 17.78
CA TYR A 84 4.93 -5.19 16.72
C TYR A 84 5.18 -3.68 16.65
N GLN A 85 6.38 -3.29 16.20
CA GLN A 85 6.77 -1.88 16.09
C GLN A 85 5.63 -1.02 15.52
N SER A 86 5.26 0.03 16.29
CA SER A 86 4.34 1.03 15.77
C SER A 86 5.02 1.75 14.61
N SER A 87 4.52 1.54 13.40
CA SER A 87 4.94 2.37 12.27
C SER A 87 4.19 3.70 12.31
N PHE A 88 4.73 4.70 11.61
CA PHE A 88 4.07 6.01 11.42
C PHE A 88 2.60 5.89 10.96
N THR A 89 2.29 4.83 10.19
CA THR A 89 0.96 4.59 9.61
C THR A 89 0.07 3.64 10.41
N LYS A 90 0.62 2.88 11.38
CA LYS A 90 -0.11 1.85 12.13
C LYS A 90 0.14 1.99 13.63
N PRO A 91 -0.74 2.65 14.38
CA PRO A 91 -0.64 2.73 15.83
C PRO A 91 -0.79 1.36 16.50
N VAL A 92 -0.23 1.21 17.70
CA VAL A 92 -0.28 -0.03 18.51
C VAL A 92 -1.72 -0.49 18.76
N LEU A 93 -2.63 0.44 18.97
CA LEU A 93 -4.06 0.18 19.17
C LEU A 93 -4.87 0.91 18.10
N GLN A 94 -5.62 0.16 17.34
CA GLN A 94 -6.63 0.68 16.41
C GLN A 94 -7.99 0.07 16.76
N PHE A 95 -9.02 0.88 16.70
CA PHE A 95 -10.41 0.43 16.81
C PHE A 95 -11.29 1.37 16.01
N GLY A 96 -12.31 0.83 15.37
CA GLY A 96 -13.23 1.62 14.58
C GLY A 96 -14.56 0.89 14.40
N ILE A 97 -15.61 1.66 14.27
CA ILE A 97 -16.95 1.17 13.91
C ILE A 97 -17.51 2.04 12.79
N VAL A 98 -18.09 1.38 11.78
CA VAL A 98 -18.66 2.07 10.61
C VAL A 98 -20.13 1.68 10.42
N PRO A 99 -21.04 2.13 11.30
CA PRO A 99 -22.47 1.91 11.12
C PRO A 99 -22.92 2.30 9.72
N THR A 100 -23.57 1.37 9.03
CA THR A 100 -24.02 1.56 7.65
C THR A 100 -25.52 1.25 7.56
N TYR A 101 -26.27 2.22 7.12
CA TYR A 101 -27.71 2.09 6.89
C TYR A 101 -28.05 2.59 5.49
N LYS A 102 -28.36 1.66 4.59
CA LYS A 102 -28.67 1.97 3.17
C LYS A 102 -27.56 2.85 2.54
N TRP A 103 -27.86 4.12 2.31
CA TRP A 103 -26.98 5.11 1.67
C TRP A 103 -26.14 5.92 2.66
N ALA A 104 -26.30 5.72 3.97
CA ALA A 104 -25.60 6.45 5.02
C ALA A 104 -24.56 5.56 5.71
N LYS A 105 -23.34 6.08 5.89
CA LYS A 105 -22.28 5.48 6.70
C LYS A 105 -21.77 6.50 7.70
N LEU A 106 -21.61 6.08 8.95
CA LEU A 106 -20.99 6.85 10.00
C LEU A 106 -19.66 6.21 10.36
N HIS A 107 -18.61 6.96 10.44
CA HIS A 107 -17.26 6.52 10.80
C HIS A 107 -16.93 7.01 12.19
N LEU A 108 -16.55 6.11 13.11
CA LEU A 108 -16.20 6.44 14.49
C LEU A 108 -14.94 5.65 14.90
N GLY A 109 -13.97 6.35 15.50
CA GLY A 109 -12.67 5.77 15.89
C GLY A 109 -11.63 5.87 14.78
N HIS A 110 -10.77 4.86 14.64
CA HIS A 110 -9.83 4.78 13.53
C HIS A 110 -10.57 4.40 12.26
N SER A 111 -10.52 5.27 11.29
CA SER A 111 -11.23 5.09 10.02
C SER A 111 -10.48 5.74 8.87
N ASN A 112 -10.93 5.44 7.65
CA ASN A 112 -10.45 6.03 6.42
C ASN A 112 -11.66 6.52 5.62
N ILE A 113 -11.57 7.74 5.08
CA ILE A 113 -12.50 8.31 4.11
C ILE A 113 -11.65 8.91 3.00
N ASP A 114 -11.79 8.41 1.78
CA ASP A 114 -11.02 8.88 0.65
C ASP A 114 -11.81 9.93 -0.16
N PHE A 115 -11.12 10.96 -0.59
CA PHE A 115 -11.64 11.97 -1.48
C PHE A 115 -11.09 11.77 -2.90
N ASN A 116 -9.85 12.22 -3.14
CA ASN A 116 -9.11 11.91 -4.35
C ASN A 116 -7.60 11.80 -4.04
N PRO A 117 -6.78 11.29 -4.99
CA PRO A 117 -5.35 11.05 -4.76
C PRO A 117 -4.55 12.28 -4.34
N TYR A 118 -5.03 13.48 -4.66
CA TYR A 118 -4.31 14.74 -4.40
C TYR A 118 -4.80 15.47 -3.15
N THR A 119 -5.97 15.14 -2.63
CA THR A 119 -6.58 15.85 -1.49
C THR A 119 -6.47 15.04 -0.20
N LEU A 120 -7.16 13.92 -0.14
CA LEU A 120 -7.17 12.99 0.99
C LEU A 120 -7.33 11.58 0.45
N ALA A 121 -6.31 10.75 0.62
CA ALA A 121 -6.32 9.36 0.18
C ALA A 121 -5.41 8.47 1.02
N GLY A 122 -5.92 7.29 1.35
CA GLY A 122 -5.18 6.25 2.06
C GLY A 122 -4.76 6.62 3.49
N HIS A 123 -5.24 7.73 4.03
CA HIS A 123 -4.84 8.23 5.33
C HIS A 123 -5.84 7.83 6.41
N THR A 124 -5.39 7.07 7.39
CA THR A 124 -6.20 6.72 8.57
C THR A 124 -6.23 7.89 9.55
N PHE A 125 -7.40 8.23 10.03
CA PHE A 125 -7.60 9.23 11.11
C PHE A 125 -8.28 8.59 12.32
N LEU A 126 -8.08 9.16 13.49
CA LEU A 126 -8.83 8.84 14.71
C LEU A 126 -9.83 9.95 14.97
N GLY A 127 -11.12 9.68 14.77
CA GLY A 127 -12.14 10.73 14.88
C GLY A 127 -13.52 10.26 14.49
N ALA A 128 -14.25 11.14 13.84
CA ALA A 128 -15.57 10.88 13.31
C ALA A 128 -15.71 11.35 11.87
N GLY A 129 -16.56 10.66 11.11
CA GLY A 129 -16.86 11.04 9.74
C GLY A 129 -18.20 10.47 9.29
N VAL A 130 -18.72 10.98 8.20
CA VAL A 130 -19.98 10.56 7.62
C VAL A 130 -19.91 10.54 6.10
N GLU A 131 -20.49 9.52 5.51
CA GLU A 131 -20.72 9.44 4.06
C GLU A 131 -22.22 9.27 3.80
N LEU A 132 -22.78 10.11 2.93
CA LEU A 132 -24.21 10.12 2.56
C LEU A 132 -24.33 10.09 1.04
N ASN A 133 -24.88 9.01 0.49
CA ASN A 133 -25.01 8.83 -0.95
C ASN A 133 -26.48 8.51 -1.35
N PRO A 134 -27.46 9.38 -1.02
CA PRO A 134 -28.85 9.17 -1.41
C PRO A 134 -29.02 9.46 -2.90
N LYS A 135 -29.47 8.46 -3.68
CA LYS A 135 -29.70 8.55 -5.12
C LYS A 135 -28.43 9.00 -5.89
N ASN A 136 -28.40 10.28 -6.31
CA ASN A 136 -27.29 10.89 -7.07
C ASN A 136 -26.48 11.87 -6.22
N PHE A 137 -26.93 12.19 -5.01
CA PHE A 137 -26.18 13.09 -4.13
C PHE A 137 -25.04 12.34 -3.47
N ARG A 138 -23.88 12.97 -3.39
CA ARG A 138 -22.65 12.42 -2.84
C ARG A 138 -22.09 13.41 -1.81
N PHE A 139 -22.05 13.00 -0.57
CA PHE A 139 -21.53 13.82 0.51
C PHE A 139 -20.64 12.99 1.43
N ALA A 140 -19.52 13.55 1.83
CA ALA A 140 -18.71 13.01 2.91
C ALA A 140 -18.14 14.15 3.75
N ALA A 141 -18.02 13.95 5.06
CA ALA A 141 -17.35 14.89 5.95
C ALA A 141 -16.62 14.12 7.05
N LEU A 142 -15.51 14.68 7.54
CA LEU A 142 -14.73 14.09 8.60
C LEU A 142 -14.05 15.14 9.48
N TYR A 143 -13.76 14.73 10.71
CA TYR A 143 -12.92 15.46 11.66
C TYR A 143 -12.16 14.45 12.52
N GLY A 144 -10.85 14.63 12.66
CA GLY A 144 -10.08 13.72 13.48
C GLY A 144 -8.59 14.06 13.58
N ARG A 145 -7.91 13.20 14.33
CA ARG A 145 -6.47 13.23 14.49
C ARG A 145 -5.79 12.38 13.41
N PHE A 146 -4.98 12.99 12.57
CA PHE A 146 -4.26 12.36 11.47
C PHE A 146 -2.88 11.84 11.90
N ARG A 147 -2.27 12.47 12.90
CA ARG A 147 -0.96 12.06 13.44
C ARG A 147 -0.95 12.25 14.94
N PRO A 148 -0.46 11.29 15.75
CA PRO A 148 -0.24 11.50 17.18
C PRO A 148 0.91 12.47 17.44
N GLY A 149 0.88 13.19 18.55
CA GLY A 149 2.04 13.86 19.09
C GLY A 149 3.03 12.83 19.65
N VAL A 150 4.30 13.00 19.35
CA VAL A 150 5.40 12.19 19.89
C VAL A 150 6.46 13.14 20.40
N GLU A 151 6.72 13.10 21.71
CA GLU A 151 7.75 13.91 22.37
C GLU A 151 9.16 13.56 21.86
N ILE A 152 10.07 14.50 22.02
CA ILE A 152 11.47 14.33 21.64
C ILE A 152 12.15 13.51 22.72
N ASP A 153 12.75 12.39 22.33
CA ASP A 153 13.54 11.55 23.22
C ASP A 153 14.99 12.05 23.26
N THR A 154 15.35 12.71 24.35
CA THR A 154 16.72 13.26 24.59
C THR A 154 17.65 12.24 25.25
N THR A 155 17.19 11.03 25.57
CA THR A 155 18.00 10.01 26.25
C THR A 155 18.98 9.28 25.33
N GLY A 156 19.02 9.64 24.04
CA GLY A 156 19.93 9.07 23.04
C GLY A 156 19.47 7.72 22.44
N LEU A 157 18.39 7.14 22.95
CA LEU A 157 17.74 5.94 22.42
C LEU A 157 16.55 6.35 21.55
N VAL A 158 16.81 6.96 20.40
CA VAL A 158 15.75 7.42 19.49
C VAL A 158 14.93 6.22 18.99
N THR A 159 13.90 5.86 19.74
CA THR A 159 12.99 4.75 19.38
C THR A 159 11.80 5.23 18.52
N LYS A 160 11.52 6.53 18.52
CA LYS A 160 10.40 7.12 17.78
C LYS A 160 10.79 8.47 17.18
N VAL A 161 10.38 8.71 15.95
CA VAL A 161 10.54 10.02 15.30
C VAL A 161 9.59 11.02 15.95
N PRO A 162 10.07 12.15 16.49
CA PRO A 162 9.22 13.17 17.10
C PRO A 162 8.26 13.78 16.07
N SER A 163 7.05 14.08 16.48
CA SER A 163 6.04 14.65 15.59
C SER A 163 4.97 15.42 16.35
N PHE A 164 4.53 16.56 15.82
CA PHE A 164 3.35 17.25 16.34
C PHE A 164 2.07 16.45 16.13
N LYS A 165 1.13 16.58 17.07
CA LYS A 165 -0.23 16.09 16.89
C LYS A 165 -0.89 16.86 15.76
N ARG A 166 -1.37 16.14 14.72
CA ARG A 166 -2.04 16.74 13.57
C ARG A 166 -3.53 16.50 13.64
N ILE A 167 -4.31 17.59 13.61
CA ILE A 167 -5.77 17.55 13.52
C ILE A 167 -6.16 17.98 12.11
N GLY A 168 -7.12 17.27 11.53
CA GLY A 168 -7.63 17.57 10.20
C GLY A 168 -9.14 17.44 10.12
N TYR A 169 -9.72 18.13 9.15
CA TYR A 169 -11.13 18.05 8.79
C TYR A 169 -11.31 18.28 7.30
N GLY A 170 -12.37 17.72 6.77
CA GLY A 170 -12.66 17.84 5.35
C GLY A 170 -14.10 17.55 5.02
N ALA A 171 -14.50 18.01 3.84
CA ALA A 171 -15.81 17.76 3.28
C ALA A 171 -15.72 17.52 1.78
N LYS A 172 -16.57 16.63 1.27
CA LYS A 172 -16.78 16.35 -0.13
C LYS A 172 -18.26 16.50 -0.43
N ILE A 173 -18.59 17.20 -1.50
CA ILE A 173 -19.94 17.31 -2.02
C ILE A 173 -19.92 17.06 -3.52
N GLY A 174 -20.86 16.26 -4.00
CA GLY A 174 -20.92 15.93 -5.41
C GLY A 174 -22.29 15.47 -5.84
N TYR A 175 -22.41 15.29 -7.14
CA TYR A 175 -23.62 14.83 -7.78
C TYR A 175 -23.29 13.81 -8.87
N GLY A 176 -24.05 12.74 -8.91
CA GLY A 176 -23.92 11.69 -9.92
C GLY A 176 -23.80 10.28 -9.32
N LYS A 177 -23.61 9.31 -10.19
CA LYS A 177 -23.41 7.90 -9.86
C LYS A 177 -21.99 7.49 -10.24
N GLU A 178 -21.62 6.26 -9.88
CA GLU A 178 -20.27 5.68 -10.04
C GLU A 178 -19.59 5.95 -11.40
N ASN A 179 -20.35 5.96 -12.50
CA ASN A 179 -19.82 6.16 -13.85
C ASN A 179 -20.01 7.57 -14.42
N ASN A 180 -20.81 8.42 -13.76
CA ASN A 180 -21.08 9.79 -14.19
C ASN A 180 -21.27 10.66 -12.95
N PHE A 181 -20.24 11.36 -12.53
CA PHE A 181 -20.28 12.21 -11.33
C PHE A 181 -19.31 13.38 -11.44
N ILE A 182 -19.54 14.36 -10.59
CA ILE A 182 -18.60 15.41 -10.23
C ILE A 182 -18.63 15.61 -8.73
N ASP A 183 -17.44 15.66 -8.10
CA ASP A 183 -17.24 15.87 -6.67
C ASP A 183 -16.32 17.08 -6.45
N PHE A 184 -16.67 17.95 -5.51
CA PHE A 184 -15.82 19.03 -5.00
C PHE A 184 -15.41 18.72 -3.55
N MET A 185 -14.19 19.05 -3.20
CA MET A 185 -13.57 18.64 -1.96
C MET A 185 -12.84 19.78 -1.29
N TYR A 186 -12.93 19.79 0.03
CA TYR A 186 -12.16 20.66 0.90
C TYR A 186 -11.50 19.81 1.97
N PHE A 187 -10.22 19.99 2.18
CA PHE A 187 -9.47 19.34 3.26
C PHE A 187 -8.54 20.35 3.92
N ARG A 188 -8.51 20.39 5.25
CA ARG A 188 -7.55 21.17 6.01
C ARG A 188 -7.01 20.35 7.17
N ALA A 189 -5.70 20.44 7.37
CA ALA A 189 -5.02 19.85 8.52
C ALA A 189 -3.96 20.81 9.08
N MET A 190 -3.80 20.79 10.40
CA MET A 190 -2.86 21.63 11.11
C MET A 190 -2.21 20.90 12.29
N ASP A 191 -0.97 21.22 12.54
CA ASP A 191 -0.20 20.73 13.66
C ASP A 191 -0.49 21.56 14.92
N ASP A 192 -0.71 20.88 16.04
CA ASP A 192 -0.91 21.50 17.36
C ASP A 192 0.47 21.77 17.97
N LYS A 193 0.88 23.04 17.97
CA LYS A 193 2.18 23.50 18.50
C LYS A 193 2.38 23.24 19.99
N HIS A 194 1.29 23.01 20.74
CA HIS A 194 1.34 22.71 22.17
C HIS A 194 1.40 21.20 22.46
N SER A 195 1.41 20.36 21.42
CA SER A 195 1.41 18.90 21.58
C SER A 195 2.79 18.30 21.87
N ILE A 196 3.85 19.09 21.79
CA ILE A 196 5.21 18.74 22.21
C ILE A 196 5.68 19.88 23.11
N SER A 197 6.08 19.58 24.34
CA SER A 197 6.43 20.58 25.34
C SER A 197 7.82 21.19 25.11
N SER A 198 8.74 20.40 24.61
CA SER A 198 10.18 20.71 24.55
C SER A 198 10.69 21.22 23.20
N TRP A 199 9.81 21.36 22.18
CA TRP A 199 10.26 21.68 20.82
C TRP A 199 10.89 23.10 20.68
N GLN A 200 10.62 24.03 21.60
CA GLN A 200 11.21 25.38 21.65
C GLN A 200 12.47 25.47 22.48
N ASP A 201 12.83 24.41 23.23
CA ASP A 201 14.04 24.36 24.04
C ASP A 201 15.29 24.46 23.16
N GLU A 202 16.22 25.34 23.51
CA GLU A 202 17.46 25.56 22.73
C GLU A 202 18.34 24.31 22.68
N ASN A 203 18.38 23.50 23.75
CA ASN A 203 19.12 22.23 23.76
C ASN A 203 18.50 21.22 22.79
N VAL A 204 17.17 21.23 22.67
CA VAL A 204 16.44 20.37 21.73
C VAL A 204 16.63 20.85 20.30
N LYS A 205 16.63 22.15 20.05
CA LYS A 205 16.96 22.72 18.73
C LYS A 205 18.38 22.36 18.31
N GLN A 206 19.35 22.44 19.22
CA GLN A 206 20.72 22.01 18.96
C GLN A 206 20.84 20.52 18.69
N PHE A 207 20.08 19.67 19.40
CA PHE A 207 20.03 18.23 19.18
C PHE A 207 19.44 17.87 17.80
N LEU A 208 18.43 18.63 17.34
CA LEU A 208 17.80 18.45 16.03
C LEU A 208 18.63 19.01 14.85
N GLY A 209 19.73 19.69 15.13
CA GLY A 209 20.63 20.30 14.14
C GLY A 209 20.17 21.69 13.68
N ASP A 210 21.14 22.58 13.42
CA ASP A 210 20.90 23.96 12.97
C ASP A 210 20.10 23.97 11.66
N GLY A 211 18.91 24.57 11.70
CA GLY A 211 18.03 24.80 10.57
C GLY A 211 17.00 23.70 10.30
N ASN A 212 16.98 22.60 11.04
CA ASN A 212 16.09 21.45 10.85
C ASN A 212 15.13 21.21 12.00
N GLY A 213 14.83 22.23 12.77
CA GLY A 213 13.89 22.15 13.86
C GLY A 213 12.56 21.52 13.40
N LEU A 214 11.99 20.68 14.26
CA LEU A 214 10.63 20.22 14.11
C LEU A 214 9.70 21.45 14.14
N LEU A 215 9.09 21.80 13.02
CA LEU A 215 8.22 22.97 12.89
C LEU A 215 6.76 22.54 12.72
N PRO A 216 5.83 23.20 13.42
CA PRO A 216 4.40 22.96 13.22
C PRO A 216 3.94 23.55 11.90
N GLY A 217 3.19 22.78 11.12
CA GLY A 217 2.68 23.17 9.80
C GLY A 217 1.16 23.16 9.72
N GLU A 218 0.65 23.84 8.70
CA GLU A 218 -0.74 23.78 8.27
C GLU A 218 -0.84 23.61 6.76
N ASN A 219 -1.91 22.95 6.32
CA ASN A 219 -2.19 22.71 4.90
C ASN A 219 -3.69 22.76 4.63
N THR A 220 -4.07 23.42 3.55
CA THR A 220 -5.44 23.44 3.03
C THR A 220 -5.43 23.02 1.57
N VAL A 221 -6.28 22.07 1.20
CA VAL A 221 -6.39 21.58 -0.17
C VAL A 221 -7.84 21.68 -0.65
N LEU A 222 -8.02 22.26 -1.84
CA LEU A 222 -9.26 22.23 -2.58
C LEU A 222 -9.13 21.19 -3.69
N GLY A 223 -10.08 20.28 -3.80
CA GLY A 223 -10.04 19.18 -4.76
C GLY A 223 -11.26 19.13 -5.67
N VAL A 224 -11.07 18.51 -6.82
CA VAL A 224 -12.13 18.15 -7.75
C VAL A 224 -11.91 16.76 -8.30
N SER A 225 -12.99 15.98 -8.46
CA SER A 225 -12.97 14.72 -9.20
C SER A 225 -14.18 14.65 -10.10
N GLY A 226 -14.00 14.07 -11.28
CA GLY A 226 -15.08 13.86 -12.23
C GLY A 226 -14.89 12.62 -13.06
N LYS A 227 -15.99 11.95 -13.39
CA LYS A 227 -16.05 10.86 -14.35
C LYS A 227 -17.29 11.00 -15.21
N ALA A 228 -17.14 10.82 -16.52
CA ALA A 228 -18.25 10.78 -17.44
C ALA A 228 -18.06 9.60 -18.40
N THR A 229 -19.09 8.76 -18.55
CA THR A 229 -19.11 7.67 -19.52
C THR A 229 -20.21 7.93 -20.53
N ILE A 230 -19.83 8.16 -21.77
CA ILE A 230 -20.72 8.54 -22.88
C ILE A 230 -20.90 7.33 -23.79
N ALA A 231 -22.16 7.01 -24.08
CA ALA A 231 -22.56 5.89 -24.95
C ALA A 231 -21.89 4.55 -24.54
N GLN A 232 -21.56 4.36 -23.27
CA GLN A 232 -20.88 3.17 -22.71
C GLN A 232 -19.50 2.86 -23.34
N LYS A 233 -18.96 3.77 -24.14
CA LYS A 233 -17.69 3.57 -24.87
C LYS A 233 -16.63 4.61 -24.54
N LEU A 234 -16.98 5.88 -24.47
CA LEU A 234 -16.05 6.96 -24.18
C LEU A 234 -16.09 7.27 -22.68
N THR A 235 -14.98 7.13 -22.00
CA THR A 235 -14.82 7.48 -20.59
C THR A 235 -13.88 8.66 -20.44
N LEU A 236 -14.35 9.71 -19.78
CA LEU A 236 -13.56 10.86 -19.35
C LEU A 236 -13.42 10.78 -17.84
N ASN A 237 -12.23 11.01 -17.32
CA ASN A 237 -12.01 11.11 -15.87
C ASN A 237 -11.01 12.22 -15.56
N THR A 238 -11.20 12.87 -14.42
CA THR A 238 -10.30 13.90 -13.93
C THR A 238 -10.25 13.87 -12.42
N ASP A 239 -9.05 14.09 -11.89
CA ASP A 239 -8.79 14.34 -10.48
C ASP A 239 -7.85 15.53 -10.37
N GLY A 240 -8.09 16.43 -9.43
CA GLY A 240 -7.24 17.58 -9.24
C GLY A 240 -7.27 18.10 -7.81
N GLY A 241 -6.21 18.84 -7.45
CA GLY A 241 -6.09 19.50 -6.17
C GLY A 241 -5.28 20.79 -6.27
N ILE A 242 -5.66 21.79 -5.48
CA ILE A 242 -4.92 23.03 -5.27
C ILE A 242 -4.56 23.09 -3.79
N SER A 243 -3.29 23.24 -3.48
CA SER A 243 -2.77 23.19 -2.12
C SER A 243 -2.19 24.53 -1.70
N PHE A 244 -2.55 24.93 -0.49
CA PHE A 244 -2.01 26.06 0.25
C PHE A 244 -1.42 25.53 1.56
N TYR A 245 -0.18 25.89 1.90
CA TYR A 245 0.44 25.41 3.13
C TYR A 245 1.41 26.42 3.74
N ASN A 246 1.58 26.33 5.04
CA ASN A 246 2.63 26.99 5.80
C ASN A 246 3.34 25.92 6.65
N LEU A 247 4.64 25.75 6.45
CA LEU A 247 5.45 24.77 7.16
C LEU A 247 6.07 25.30 8.46
N ASN A 248 5.82 26.57 8.81
CA ASN A 248 6.24 27.17 10.06
C ASN A 248 5.18 28.13 10.59
N THR A 249 4.18 27.58 11.28
CA THR A 249 3.13 28.38 11.93
C THR A 249 3.57 29.01 13.25
N ALA A 250 4.80 28.74 13.71
CA ALA A 250 5.38 29.34 14.91
C ALA A 250 5.97 30.72 14.63
N ASP A 251 6.35 31.02 13.40
CA ASP A 251 6.86 32.33 13.01
C ASP A 251 5.71 33.33 12.88
N THR A 252 5.57 34.16 13.93
CA THR A 252 4.58 35.24 13.99
C THR A 252 5.12 36.55 13.44
N THR A 253 6.44 36.64 13.20
CA THR A 253 7.10 37.92 12.79
C THR A 253 6.81 38.25 11.32
N SER A 254 6.52 37.29 10.49
CA SER A 254 6.18 37.52 9.08
C SER A 254 4.77 38.03 8.87
N GLY A 255 3.90 38.08 9.89
CA GLY A 255 2.52 38.62 9.83
C GLY A 255 1.61 37.99 8.77
N LYS A 256 2.09 36.95 8.09
CA LYS A 256 1.46 36.34 6.92
C LYS A 256 1.05 34.92 7.27
N SER A 257 -0.20 34.80 7.71
CA SER A 257 -0.91 33.51 7.59
C SER A 257 -0.80 33.03 6.12
N ALA A 258 -0.66 31.75 5.91
CA ALA A 258 -0.49 31.07 4.59
C ALA A 258 -1.61 31.34 3.56
N GLY A 259 -2.20 32.48 3.57
CA GLY A 259 -3.24 32.92 2.63
C GLY A 259 -2.97 34.27 1.96
N THR A 260 -1.91 34.99 2.35
CA THR A 260 -1.75 36.38 1.91
C THR A 260 -0.88 36.59 0.68
N ASP A 261 -0.09 35.61 0.27
CA ASP A 261 0.67 35.66 -1.00
C ASP A 261 0.25 34.51 -1.95
N LEU A 262 -0.96 34.59 -2.44
CA LEU A 262 -1.59 33.60 -3.33
C LEU A 262 -0.74 33.23 -4.56
N LYS A 263 0.15 34.12 -5.01
CA LYS A 263 0.99 33.86 -6.20
C LYS A 263 2.19 32.95 -5.90
N LYS A 264 2.70 32.92 -4.67
CA LYS A 264 3.85 32.07 -4.27
C LYS A 264 3.45 30.76 -3.60
N ALA A 265 2.21 30.67 -3.09
CA ALA A 265 1.72 29.52 -2.34
C ALA A 265 0.77 28.62 -3.15
N LEU A 266 0.45 28.95 -4.38
CA LEU A 266 -0.49 28.19 -5.21
C LEU A 266 0.21 27.02 -5.89
N ASN A 267 0.10 25.83 -5.30
CA ASN A 267 0.58 24.59 -5.89
C ASN A 267 -0.60 23.72 -6.31
N TRP A 268 -0.53 23.15 -7.50
CA TRP A 268 -1.58 22.28 -8.00
C TRP A 268 -1.05 20.93 -8.47
N ALA A 269 -1.91 19.93 -8.41
CA ALA A 269 -1.71 18.61 -8.96
C ALA A 269 -2.99 18.17 -9.68
N GLY A 270 -2.85 17.42 -10.76
CA GLY A 270 -4.03 16.92 -11.45
C GLY A 270 -3.71 15.86 -12.47
N LYS A 271 -4.73 15.05 -12.75
CA LYS A 271 -4.76 14.00 -13.75
C LYS A 271 -6.04 14.12 -14.56
N ALA A 272 -5.92 13.97 -15.87
CA ALA A 272 -7.05 13.86 -16.78
C ALA A 272 -6.83 12.66 -17.71
N GLY A 273 -7.89 11.89 -17.97
CA GLY A 273 -7.81 10.70 -18.82
C GLY A 273 -8.99 10.59 -19.75
N ILE A 274 -8.71 10.13 -20.97
CA ILE A 274 -9.71 9.78 -21.98
C ILE A 274 -9.52 8.33 -22.35
N GLY A 275 -10.57 7.52 -22.22
CA GLY A 275 -10.59 6.11 -22.59
C GLY A 275 -11.68 5.82 -23.61
N TYR A 276 -11.38 4.99 -24.59
CA TYR A 276 -12.37 4.52 -25.54
C TYR A 276 -12.39 2.99 -25.60
N ALA A 277 -13.56 2.42 -25.41
CA ALA A 277 -13.79 0.98 -25.49
C ALA A 277 -14.20 0.59 -26.92
N PHE A 278 -13.26 -0.03 -27.65
CA PHE A 278 -13.53 -0.69 -28.91
C PHE A 278 -14.11 -2.09 -28.65
N THR A 279 -14.53 -2.78 -29.69
CA THR A 279 -15.13 -4.12 -29.56
C THR A 279 -14.17 -5.15 -28.92
N ASN A 280 -12.88 -5.09 -29.26
CA ASN A 280 -11.89 -6.09 -28.87
C ASN A 280 -10.77 -5.55 -27.99
N PHE A 281 -10.67 -4.23 -27.83
CA PHE A 281 -9.65 -3.61 -27.01
C PHE A 281 -10.12 -2.25 -26.46
N ASN A 282 -9.45 -1.80 -25.42
CA ASN A 282 -9.61 -0.47 -24.85
C ASN A 282 -8.36 0.34 -25.11
N LEU A 283 -8.51 1.61 -25.43
CA LEU A 283 -7.41 2.55 -25.55
C LEU A 283 -7.64 3.69 -24.57
N ARG A 284 -6.63 4.00 -23.77
CA ARG A 284 -6.67 5.08 -22.78
C ARG A 284 -5.48 6.00 -22.98
N PHE A 285 -5.73 7.30 -22.89
CA PHE A 285 -4.74 8.36 -22.83
C PHE A 285 -4.88 9.05 -21.48
N ASP A 286 -3.76 9.25 -20.76
CA ASP A 286 -3.71 9.96 -19.48
C ASP A 286 -2.64 11.05 -19.53
N TYR A 287 -3.00 12.22 -19.00
CA TYR A 287 -2.11 13.30 -18.66
C TYR A 287 -2.15 13.54 -17.16
N GLU A 288 -0.99 13.59 -16.53
CA GLU A 288 -0.85 13.85 -15.09
C GLU A 288 0.25 14.87 -14.86
N ARG A 289 0.01 15.85 -13.99
CA ARG A 289 1.01 16.83 -13.60
C ARG A 289 0.88 17.18 -12.12
N LEU A 290 2.01 17.10 -11.42
CA LEU A 290 2.16 17.51 -10.02
C LEU A 290 3.27 18.55 -9.94
N GLN A 291 2.95 19.74 -9.42
CA GLN A 291 3.95 20.79 -9.24
C GLN A 291 5.01 20.40 -8.21
N PRO A 292 6.26 20.96 -8.29
CA PRO A 292 7.38 20.58 -7.42
C PRO A 292 7.10 20.67 -5.93
N GLN A 293 6.34 21.66 -5.53
CA GLN A 293 6.05 21.94 -4.10
C GLN A 293 4.62 21.55 -3.72
N TYR A 294 3.95 20.71 -4.53
CA TYR A 294 2.62 20.25 -4.16
C TYR A 294 2.68 19.39 -2.89
N LEU A 295 1.83 19.69 -1.91
CA LEU A 295 1.79 18.99 -0.64
C LEU A 295 0.33 18.81 -0.18
N SER A 296 -0.02 17.61 0.28
CA SER A 296 -1.25 17.38 1.02
C SER A 296 -0.95 16.63 2.32
N PHE A 297 -1.39 17.18 3.44
CA PHE A 297 -1.35 16.48 4.74
C PHE A 297 -2.38 15.35 4.84
N GLY A 298 -3.25 15.22 3.84
CA GLY A 298 -4.22 14.13 3.71
C GLY A 298 -3.67 12.90 2.98
N THR A 299 -2.41 12.91 2.54
CA THR A 299 -1.77 11.78 1.87
C THR A 299 -0.44 11.45 2.53
N TYR A 300 -0.08 10.15 2.62
CA TYR A 300 1.22 9.78 3.21
C TYR A 300 2.38 10.05 2.28
N PHE A 301 2.21 9.75 0.98
CA PHE A 301 3.27 9.87 -0.01
C PHE A 301 2.71 10.42 -1.32
N LEU A 302 3.34 11.47 -1.82
CA LEU A 302 3.08 12.03 -3.14
C LEU A 302 4.42 12.26 -3.84
N THR A 303 4.58 11.70 -5.03
CA THR A 303 5.72 12.02 -5.88
C THR A 303 5.39 13.30 -6.63
N THR A 304 6.06 14.39 -6.30
CA THR A 304 5.86 15.72 -6.90
C THR A 304 6.92 16.04 -7.95
N ASP A 305 6.82 17.22 -8.58
CA ASP A 305 7.70 17.62 -9.69
C ASP A 305 7.68 16.61 -10.83
N LEU A 306 6.48 16.33 -11.32
CA LEU A 306 6.23 15.23 -12.23
C LEU A 306 5.21 15.65 -13.29
N GLU A 307 5.54 15.40 -14.56
CA GLU A 307 4.60 15.46 -15.66
C GLU A 307 4.67 14.16 -16.45
N ASN A 308 3.54 13.47 -16.56
CA ASN A 308 3.38 12.19 -17.27
C ASN A 308 2.40 12.35 -18.42
N ILE A 309 2.74 11.79 -19.56
CA ILE A 309 1.83 11.57 -20.69
C ILE A 309 1.92 10.09 -21.01
N THR A 310 0.80 9.37 -20.94
CA THR A 310 0.78 7.93 -21.20
C THR A 310 -0.35 7.53 -22.12
N ILE A 311 -0.09 6.50 -22.93
CA ILE A 311 -1.07 5.79 -23.73
C ILE A 311 -1.11 4.34 -23.29
N SER A 312 -2.31 3.80 -23.09
CA SER A 312 -2.49 2.49 -22.47
C SER A 312 -3.54 1.67 -23.24
N PRO A 313 -3.11 0.86 -24.23
CA PRO A 313 -3.96 -0.13 -24.85
C PRO A 313 -4.06 -1.39 -23.96
N SER A 314 -5.27 -1.95 -23.86
CA SER A 314 -5.53 -3.22 -23.17
C SER A 314 -6.64 -4.00 -23.85
N GLY A 315 -6.56 -5.32 -23.79
CA GLY A 315 -7.58 -6.16 -24.43
C GLY A 315 -7.23 -7.63 -24.46
N SER A 316 -7.98 -8.36 -25.27
CA SER A 316 -7.72 -9.76 -25.54
C SER A 316 -7.98 -10.08 -27.01
N PHE A 317 -7.21 -11.03 -27.54
CA PHE A 317 -7.40 -11.55 -28.90
C PHE A 317 -7.22 -13.07 -28.96
N ALA A 318 -7.36 -13.66 -30.14
CA ALA A 318 -7.31 -15.10 -30.34
C ALA A 318 -8.31 -15.88 -29.44
N LYS A 319 -9.58 -15.39 -29.33
CA LYS A 319 -10.62 -15.94 -28.46
C LYS A 319 -10.24 -15.98 -26.98
N GLY A 320 -9.56 -14.94 -26.50
CA GLY A 320 -9.12 -14.83 -25.11
C GLY A 320 -7.83 -15.58 -24.77
N LYS A 321 -7.17 -16.23 -25.74
CA LYS A 321 -5.90 -16.92 -25.53
C LYS A 321 -4.73 -15.97 -25.25
N VAL A 322 -4.83 -14.74 -25.68
CA VAL A 322 -3.85 -13.69 -25.43
C VAL A 322 -4.55 -12.52 -24.76
N ILE A 323 -4.09 -12.16 -23.57
CA ILE A 323 -4.57 -11.01 -22.80
C ILE A 323 -3.38 -10.08 -22.62
N TYR A 324 -3.59 -8.79 -22.88
CA TYR A 324 -2.55 -7.78 -22.73
C TYR A 324 -3.06 -6.51 -22.06
N ALA A 325 -2.18 -5.89 -21.30
CA ALA A 325 -2.33 -4.55 -20.76
C ALA A 325 -0.98 -3.84 -20.88
N LEU A 326 -0.92 -2.85 -21.75
CA LEU A 326 0.29 -2.10 -22.02
C LEU A 326 0.09 -0.65 -21.58
N SER A 327 1.17 0.00 -21.21
CA SER A 327 1.20 1.44 -20.99
C SER A 327 2.56 1.95 -21.41
N ALA A 328 2.59 3.02 -22.17
CA ALA A 328 3.84 3.66 -22.58
C ALA A 328 3.66 5.18 -22.55
N GLY A 329 4.73 5.87 -22.19
CA GLY A 329 4.63 7.31 -22.09
C GLY A 329 5.96 8.00 -21.82
N ARG A 330 5.83 9.28 -21.61
CA ARG A 330 6.95 10.16 -21.28
C ARG A 330 6.70 10.81 -19.93
N GLN A 331 7.72 10.78 -19.11
CA GLN A 331 7.79 11.48 -17.85
C GLN A 331 8.88 12.54 -17.88
N ARG A 332 8.63 13.70 -17.29
CA ARG A 332 9.65 14.71 -17.02
C ARG A 332 9.51 15.31 -15.64
N ASP A 333 10.61 15.78 -15.09
CA ASP A 333 10.69 16.57 -13.86
C ASP A 333 11.19 18.00 -14.14
N ASN A 334 11.56 18.74 -13.08
CA ASN A 334 12.08 20.10 -13.12
C ASN A 334 11.09 21.07 -13.79
N LEU A 335 9.83 20.99 -13.37
CA LEU A 335 8.71 21.70 -14.00
C LEU A 335 8.77 23.22 -13.78
N ASP A 336 9.42 23.68 -12.72
CA ASP A 336 9.66 25.09 -12.41
C ASP A 336 11.06 25.59 -12.79
N LYS A 337 11.89 24.70 -13.39
CA LYS A 337 13.28 24.97 -13.78
C LYS A 337 14.20 25.36 -12.61
N SER A 338 13.85 24.98 -11.39
CA SER A 338 14.65 25.27 -10.19
C SER A 338 15.83 24.32 -10.03
N LYS A 339 15.82 23.17 -10.69
CA LYS A 339 16.92 22.20 -10.70
C LYS A 339 17.88 22.47 -11.84
N THR A 340 19.16 22.17 -11.61
CA THR A 340 20.22 22.33 -12.61
C THR A 340 19.95 21.48 -13.87
N GLU A 341 19.31 20.30 -13.70
CA GLU A 341 19.05 19.37 -14.79
C GLU A 341 17.57 18.98 -14.87
N THR A 342 17.05 18.84 -16.08
CA THR A 342 15.72 18.29 -16.34
C THR A 342 15.86 16.82 -16.74
N THR A 343 15.24 15.93 -15.98
CA THR A 343 15.22 14.51 -16.31
C THR A 343 14.02 14.20 -17.20
N LYS A 344 14.28 13.69 -18.40
CA LYS A 344 13.24 13.18 -19.31
C LYS A 344 13.37 11.67 -19.38
N ARG A 345 12.28 10.96 -19.17
CA ARG A 345 12.26 9.49 -19.11
C ARG A 345 11.16 8.93 -19.99
N PHE A 346 11.46 7.79 -20.57
CA PHE A 346 10.43 6.90 -21.08
C PHE A 346 9.95 6.04 -19.92
N ILE A 347 8.62 5.98 -19.71
CA ILE A 347 7.97 5.11 -18.74
C ILE A 347 7.15 4.09 -19.52
N ALA A 348 7.27 2.83 -19.15
CA ALA A 348 6.52 1.77 -19.81
C ALA A 348 6.18 0.65 -18.83
N ASN A 349 5.01 0.07 -19.06
CA ASN A 349 4.53 -1.09 -18.34
C ASN A 349 3.85 -2.04 -19.35
N ALA A 350 4.17 -3.30 -19.30
CA ALA A 350 3.57 -4.29 -20.16
C ALA A 350 3.28 -5.57 -19.39
N ASN A 351 2.03 -6.01 -19.45
CA ASN A 351 1.61 -7.31 -18.94
C ASN A 351 1.01 -8.07 -20.11
N LEU A 352 1.53 -9.25 -20.37
CA LEU A 352 1.09 -10.13 -21.44
C LEU A 352 0.92 -11.54 -20.88
N SER A 353 -0.25 -12.13 -21.06
CA SER A 353 -0.51 -13.52 -20.74
C SER A 353 -1.00 -14.26 -21.99
N MET A 354 -0.28 -15.27 -22.39
CA MET A 354 -0.56 -16.09 -23.56
C MET A 354 -0.84 -17.53 -23.13
N ASN A 355 -2.01 -18.06 -23.50
CA ASN A 355 -2.45 -19.42 -23.22
C ASN A 355 -2.91 -20.07 -24.52
N PRO A 356 -1.99 -20.44 -25.44
CA PRO A 356 -2.34 -20.99 -26.74
C PRO A 356 -3.09 -22.32 -26.64
N SER A 357 -2.83 -23.08 -25.56
CA SER A 357 -3.52 -24.32 -25.24
C SER A 357 -3.63 -24.51 -23.72
N PRO A 358 -4.46 -25.45 -23.22
CA PRO A 358 -4.52 -25.80 -21.79
C PRO A 358 -3.19 -26.28 -21.20
N LYS A 359 -2.26 -26.74 -22.04
CA LYS A 359 -0.96 -27.26 -21.62
C LYS A 359 0.12 -26.19 -21.58
N TRP A 360 0.06 -25.19 -22.46
CA TRP A 360 1.09 -24.18 -22.61
C TRP A 360 0.58 -22.80 -22.19
N GLY A 361 1.39 -22.11 -21.40
CA GLY A 361 1.18 -20.71 -21.06
C GLY A 361 2.51 -19.97 -20.98
N VAL A 362 2.47 -18.67 -21.25
CA VAL A 362 3.60 -17.75 -21.08
C VAL A 362 3.07 -16.45 -20.49
N ASP A 363 3.62 -16.05 -19.36
CA ASP A 363 3.34 -14.76 -18.76
C ASP A 363 4.60 -13.87 -18.88
N MET A 364 4.40 -12.64 -19.35
CA MET A 364 5.46 -11.64 -19.47
C MET A 364 5.06 -10.38 -18.74
N ASN A 365 5.97 -9.84 -17.96
CA ASN A 365 5.83 -8.57 -17.28
C ASN A 365 7.04 -7.71 -17.55
N TYR A 366 6.82 -6.48 -17.97
CA TYR A 366 7.84 -5.44 -18.07
C TYR A 366 7.39 -4.23 -17.28
N ASN A 367 8.28 -3.70 -16.48
CA ASN A 367 8.06 -2.49 -15.72
C ASN A 367 9.29 -1.59 -15.81
N ASN A 368 9.04 -0.32 -16.10
CA ASN A 368 10.04 0.73 -16.03
C ASN A 368 9.45 1.88 -15.23
N PHE A 369 10.04 2.20 -14.08
CA PHE A 369 9.63 3.32 -13.27
C PHE A 369 10.82 4.10 -12.73
N ALA A 370 10.59 5.36 -12.50
CA ALA A 370 11.58 6.23 -11.91
C ALA A 370 11.10 6.74 -10.55
N ILE A 371 11.99 6.70 -9.58
CA ILE A 371 11.74 7.27 -8.26
C ILE A 371 12.47 8.62 -8.19
N ASN A 372 11.69 9.71 -8.00
CA ASN A 372 12.18 11.00 -7.56
C ASN A 372 11.61 11.27 -6.17
N GLN A 373 12.43 11.16 -5.15
CA GLN A 373 11.99 11.44 -3.78
C GLN A 373 12.28 12.90 -3.45
N PHE A 374 11.23 13.67 -3.17
CA PHE A 374 11.32 14.99 -2.57
C PHE A 374 11.03 14.83 -1.08
N SER A 375 12.02 15.04 -0.23
CA SER A 375 11.72 15.19 1.20
C SER A 375 11.21 16.61 1.45
N GLY A 376 10.08 16.76 2.12
CA GLY A 376 9.48 18.04 2.47
C GLY A 376 10.26 18.86 3.53
N THR A 377 11.53 18.52 3.77
CA THR A 377 12.48 19.28 4.59
C THR A 377 13.55 19.85 3.68
N GLN A 378 13.77 21.15 3.72
CA GLN A 378 14.69 21.92 2.88
C GLN A 378 16.19 21.51 2.98
N ILE A 379 16.54 20.41 3.64
CA ILE A 379 17.91 20.12 4.06
C ILE A 379 18.48 18.84 3.47
N LEU A 380 17.82 18.18 2.57
CA LEU A 380 18.53 17.16 1.79
C LEU A 380 19.29 17.85 0.66
N ASN A 381 20.60 18.05 0.90
CA ASN A 381 21.59 18.39 -0.09
C ASN A 381 21.40 17.49 -1.34
N ASP A 382 21.64 17.99 -2.54
CA ASP A 382 21.51 17.23 -3.80
C ASP A 382 22.22 15.85 -3.77
N SER A 383 23.21 15.69 -2.90
CA SER A 383 23.93 14.44 -2.66
C SER A 383 23.09 13.30 -2.05
N VAL A 384 21.93 13.59 -1.48
CA VAL A 384 21.06 12.57 -0.81
C VAL A 384 19.78 12.31 -1.57
N ARG A 385 19.56 12.97 -2.72
CA ARG A 385 18.36 12.76 -3.55
C ARG A 385 18.43 11.44 -4.30
N ILE A 386 17.42 10.60 -4.14
CA ILE A 386 17.27 9.38 -4.93
C ILE A 386 16.85 9.76 -6.36
N ARG A 387 17.69 9.45 -7.34
CA ARG A 387 17.44 9.62 -8.76
C ARG A 387 17.66 8.29 -9.47
N GLN A 388 16.74 7.35 -9.30
CA GLN A 388 16.89 5.99 -9.83
C GLN A 388 15.88 5.72 -10.93
N VAL A 389 16.32 4.99 -11.95
CA VAL A 389 15.47 4.34 -12.95
C VAL A 389 15.56 2.85 -12.75
N ASN A 390 14.44 2.24 -12.46
CA ASN A 390 14.33 0.80 -12.28
C ASN A 390 13.66 0.18 -13.51
N GLN A 391 14.25 -0.85 -14.07
CA GLN A 391 13.70 -1.64 -15.15
C GLN A 391 13.66 -3.10 -14.73
N THR A 392 12.48 -3.71 -14.88
CA THR A 392 12.32 -5.13 -14.57
C THR A 392 11.62 -5.82 -15.73
N VAL A 393 12.18 -6.93 -16.17
CA VAL A 393 11.59 -7.84 -17.14
C VAL A 393 11.43 -9.19 -16.48
N THR A 394 10.24 -9.77 -16.53
CA THR A 394 9.98 -11.14 -16.08
C THR A 394 9.29 -11.92 -17.18
N ILE A 395 9.76 -13.12 -17.47
CA ILE A 395 9.15 -14.03 -18.44
C ILE A 395 9.02 -15.39 -17.76
N THR A 396 7.81 -15.95 -17.81
CA THR A 396 7.51 -17.23 -17.17
C THR A 396 6.74 -18.13 -18.14
N PRO A 397 7.41 -18.89 -19.01
CA PRO A 397 6.80 -20.00 -19.71
C PRO A 397 6.44 -21.12 -18.72
N ARG A 398 5.29 -21.75 -18.96
CA ARG A 398 4.82 -22.91 -18.20
C ARG A 398 4.28 -23.99 -19.12
N TYR A 399 4.47 -25.24 -18.69
CA TYR A 399 3.93 -26.42 -19.36
C TYR A 399 3.25 -27.30 -18.32
N THR A 400 1.98 -27.66 -18.55
CA THR A 400 1.18 -28.46 -17.63
C THR A 400 0.77 -29.75 -18.31
N ILE A 401 1.05 -30.87 -17.65
CA ILE A 401 0.59 -32.19 -18.00
C ILE A 401 -0.47 -32.60 -16.97
N SER A 402 -1.70 -32.80 -17.41
CA SER A 402 -2.76 -33.33 -16.54
C SER A 402 -3.16 -34.72 -17.03
N LYS A 403 -3.14 -35.67 -16.11
CA LYS A 403 -3.67 -37.00 -16.33
C LYS A 403 -4.99 -37.07 -15.59
N ASP A 404 -6.09 -36.86 -16.34
CA ASP A 404 -7.43 -36.74 -15.77
C ASP A 404 -7.51 -35.70 -14.60
N THR A 405 -8.46 -35.85 -13.68
CA THR A 405 -8.59 -35.00 -12.47
C THR A 405 -7.75 -35.48 -11.28
N SER A 406 -6.93 -36.53 -11.44
CA SER A 406 -6.23 -37.18 -10.32
C SER A 406 -4.84 -36.66 -10.08
N ALA A 407 -4.13 -36.25 -11.13
CA ALA A 407 -2.77 -35.75 -11.04
C ALA A 407 -2.48 -34.65 -12.07
N SER A 408 -1.69 -33.67 -11.69
CA SER A 408 -1.16 -32.65 -12.58
C SER A 408 0.31 -32.38 -12.28
N HIS A 409 1.09 -32.15 -13.34
CA HIS A 409 2.49 -31.77 -13.27
C HIS A 409 2.66 -30.45 -14.03
N THR A 410 3.15 -29.44 -13.36
CA THR A 410 3.42 -28.14 -13.96
C THR A 410 4.91 -27.84 -13.89
N PHE A 411 5.51 -27.59 -15.02
CA PHE A 411 6.87 -27.09 -15.18
C PHE A 411 6.81 -25.61 -15.50
N SER A 412 7.59 -24.79 -14.84
CA SER A 412 7.73 -23.37 -15.15
C SER A 412 9.19 -22.95 -15.08
N LEU A 413 9.60 -22.12 -16.03
CA LEU A 413 10.90 -21.45 -16.03
C LEU A 413 10.65 -19.96 -15.89
N THR A 414 11.11 -19.36 -14.81
CA THR A 414 11.04 -17.91 -14.63
C THR A 414 12.40 -17.31 -14.91
N GLY A 415 12.47 -16.38 -15.86
CA GLY A 415 13.59 -15.47 -16.06
C GLY A 415 13.22 -14.08 -15.60
N ASN A 416 14.02 -13.48 -14.74
CA ASN A 416 13.85 -12.12 -14.29
C ASN A 416 15.15 -11.34 -14.48
N TYR A 417 15.06 -10.15 -15.05
CA TYR A 417 16.15 -9.19 -15.15
C TYR A 417 15.71 -7.88 -14.52
N ASN A 418 16.51 -7.38 -13.59
CA ASN A 418 16.30 -6.10 -12.93
C ASN A 418 17.54 -5.23 -13.08
N ASP A 419 17.36 -3.99 -13.56
CA ASP A 419 18.39 -2.98 -13.72
C ASP A 419 17.99 -1.72 -12.96
N VAL A 420 18.77 -1.36 -11.97
CA VAL A 420 18.63 -0.12 -11.19
C VAL A 420 19.74 0.82 -11.59
N ASN A 421 19.40 1.89 -12.26
CA ASN A 421 20.33 2.91 -12.72
C ASN A 421 20.17 4.17 -11.85
N ASP A 422 21.12 4.39 -10.96
CA ASP A 422 21.20 5.59 -10.14
C ASP A 422 21.88 6.72 -10.93
N ARG A 423 21.14 7.81 -11.12
CA ARG A 423 21.61 8.99 -11.86
C ARG A 423 22.11 10.12 -10.95
N ASN A 424 22.19 9.88 -9.65
CA ASN A 424 22.79 10.83 -8.72
C ASN A 424 24.32 10.73 -8.80
N ILE A 425 24.99 11.85 -8.99
CA ILE A 425 26.45 11.90 -9.16
C ILE A 425 27.20 11.33 -7.95
N VAL A 426 26.66 11.49 -6.75
CA VAL A 426 27.29 11.06 -5.49
C VAL A 426 27.01 9.58 -5.21
N THR A 427 25.77 9.12 -5.44
CA THR A 427 25.34 7.77 -5.04
C THR A 427 25.45 6.73 -6.16
N LYS A 428 25.60 7.13 -7.43
CA LYS A 428 25.62 6.22 -8.59
C LYS A 428 26.65 5.08 -8.47
N LEU A 429 27.77 5.33 -7.80
CA LEU A 429 28.82 4.31 -7.59
C LEU A 429 28.32 3.14 -6.74
N TYR A 430 27.38 3.43 -5.82
CA TYR A 430 26.82 2.48 -4.86
C TYR A 430 25.36 2.12 -5.15
N GLY A 431 24.66 2.95 -5.91
CA GLY A 431 23.23 2.81 -6.22
C GLY A 431 22.91 2.00 -7.46
N ASN A 432 23.89 1.79 -8.35
CA ASN A 432 23.70 0.97 -9.55
C ASN A 432 23.63 -0.51 -9.18
N MET A 433 22.62 -1.21 -9.67
CA MET A 433 22.44 -2.64 -9.46
C MET A 433 21.91 -3.31 -10.73
N GLN A 434 22.49 -4.43 -11.07
CA GLN A 434 21.98 -5.34 -12.08
C GLN A 434 21.77 -6.70 -11.44
N ALA A 435 20.57 -7.26 -11.59
CA ALA A 435 20.25 -8.58 -11.09
C ALA A 435 19.60 -9.44 -12.19
N MET A 436 20.06 -10.67 -12.33
CA MET A 436 19.51 -11.66 -13.22
C MET A 436 19.17 -12.91 -12.41
N MET A 437 17.92 -13.38 -12.54
CA MET A 437 17.45 -14.58 -11.84
C MET A 437 16.83 -15.55 -12.84
N PHE A 438 17.18 -16.82 -12.72
CA PHE A 438 16.51 -17.93 -13.38
C PHE A 438 16.02 -18.92 -12.33
N ALA A 439 14.77 -19.36 -12.45
CA ALA A 439 14.19 -20.36 -11.58
C ALA A 439 13.39 -21.40 -12.40
N LEU A 440 13.83 -22.64 -12.35
CA LEU A 440 13.11 -23.79 -12.89
C LEU A 440 12.33 -24.43 -11.75
N ASN A 441 11.03 -24.51 -11.87
CA ASN A 441 10.15 -25.13 -10.88
C ASN A 441 9.32 -26.24 -11.52
N HIS A 442 9.13 -27.30 -10.75
CA HIS A 442 8.23 -28.38 -11.06
C HIS A 442 7.32 -28.66 -9.89
N VAL A 443 6.03 -28.61 -10.11
CA VAL A 443 4.98 -28.89 -9.11
C VAL A 443 4.18 -30.11 -9.57
N SER A 444 4.18 -31.15 -8.74
CA SER A 444 3.32 -32.31 -8.90
C SER A 444 2.21 -32.29 -7.87
N SER A 445 0.98 -32.23 -8.30
CA SER A 445 -0.21 -32.25 -7.42
C SER A 445 -1.00 -33.53 -7.64
N PHE A 446 -1.33 -34.21 -6.54
CA PHE A 446 -2.10 -35.46 -6.54
C PHE A 446 -3.40 -35.25 -5.76
N THR A 447 -4.44 -34.86 -6.47
CA THR A 447 -5.73 -34.44 -5.88
C THR A 447 -6.38 -35.53 -5.02
N ARG A 448 -6.36 -36.80 -5.48
CA ARG A 448 -6.96 -37.92 -4.71
C ARG A 448 -6.23 -38.20 -3.40
N ARG A 449 -4.93 -37.94 -3.34
CA ARG A 449 -4.10 -38.17 -2.14
C ARG A 449 -4.01 -36.91 -1.26
N GLY A 450 -4.50 -35.78 -1.74
CA GLY A 450 -4.40 -34.50 -1.04
C GLY A 450 -2.97 -34.04 -0.81
N ASN A 451 -2.02 -34.40 -1.70
CA ASN A 451 -0.62 -34.00 -1.54
C ASN A 451 -0.04 -33.34 -2.79
N SER A 452 1.03 -32.60 -2.58
CA SER A 452 1.83 -32.02 -3.66
C SER A 452 3.32 -32.03 -3.31
N ILE A 453 4.14 -32.15 -4.35
CA ILE A 453 5.59 -32.05 -4.30
C ILE A 453 5.99 -30.86 -5.15
N ASN A 454 6.84 -30.01 -4.61
CA ASN A 454 7.46 -28.89 -5.31
C ASN A 454 8.97 -29.10 -5.33
N THR A 455 9.58 -29.03 -6.52
CA THR A 455 11.03 -29.06 -6.67
C THR A 455 11.45 -27.86 -7.52
N GLY A 456 12.58 -27.25 -7.16
CA GLY A 456 13.07 -26.06 -7.86
C GLY A 456 14.58 -26.00 -7.91
N LEU A 457 15.09 -25.37 -8.98
CA LEU A 457 16.48 -24.95 -9.10
C LEU A 457 16.48 -23.45 -9.40
N ASN A 458 17.35 -22.70 -8.75
CA ASN A 458 17.46 -21.26 -8.98
C ASN A 458 18.92 -20.84 -9.15
N TYR A 459 19.11 -19.86 -10.02
CA TYR A 459 20.35 -19.13 -10.22
C TYR A 459 20.04 -17.64 -10.10
N ASN A 460 20.83 -16.93 -9.30
CA ASN A 460 20.77 -15.50 -9.14
C ASN A 460 22.16 -14.91 -9.30
N ASP A 461 22.29 -13.84 -10.09
CA ASP A 461 23.50 -13.06 -10.29
C ASP A 461 23.19 -11.59 -10.07
N THR A 462 23.79 -10.99 -9.06
CA THR A 462 23.57 -9.58 -8.70
C THR A 462 24.91 -8.85 -8.69
N LYS A 463 24.98 -7.78 -9.47
CA LYS A 463 26.12 -6.87 -9.56
C LYS A 463 25.76 -5.53 -8.96
N MET A 464 26.48 -5.10 -7.96
CA MET A 464 26.27 -3.83 -7.27
C MET A 464 27.60 -3.31 -6.70
N ALA A 465 27.90 -2.02 -6.94
CA ALA A 465 29.05 -1.33 -6.35
C ALA A 465 30.40 -2.06 -6.55
N GLY A 466 30.61 -2.67 -7.73
CA GLY A 466 31.84 -3.43 -8.03
C GLY A 466 31.90 -4.83 -7.41
N THR A 467 30.84 -5.26 -6.71
CA THR A 467 30.71 -6.61 -6.15
C THR A 467 29.73 -7.42 -6.99
N GLU A 468 30.13 -8.62 -7.35
CA GLU A 468 29.27 -9.62 -8.01
C GLU A 468 28.91 -10.71 -7.01
N ASN A 469 27.60 -10.90 -6.79
CA ASN A 469 27.08 -11.95 -5.92
C ASN A 469 26.27 -12.95 -6.74
N LYS A 470 26.79 -14.17 -6.87
CA LYS A 470 26.13 -15.29 -7.55
C LYS A 470 25.60 -16.27 -6.52
N GLN A 471 24.40 -16.77 -6.76
CA GLN A 471 23.78 -17.81 -5.93
C GLN A 471 23.22 -18.93 -6.79
N LEU A 472 23.51 -20.16 -6.40
CA LEU A 472 22.95 -21.37 -6.96
C LEU A 472 22.15 -22.08 -5.87
N GLY A 473 20.91 -22.44 -6.16
CA GLY A 473 20.06 -23.03 -5.16
C GLY A 473 19.15 -24.14 -5.66
N ALA A 474 18.70 -24.94 -4.70
CA ALA A 474 17.72 -25.98 -4.90
C ALA A 474 16.65 -25.94 -3.81
N THR A 475 15.42 -26.24 -4.19
CA THR A 475 14.24 -26.25 -3.31
C THR A 475 13.55 -27.61 -3.40
N LEU A 476 13.16 -28.14 -2.24
CA LEU A 476 12.27 -29.30 -2.13
C LEU A 476 11.16 -28.95 -1.16
N GLY A 477 9.92 -29.06 -1.61
CA GLY A 477 8.73 -28.85 -0.80
C GLY A 477 7.77 -30.03 -0.88
N TYR A 478 7.12 -30.32 0.23
CA TYR A 478 6.06 -31.32 0.33
C TYR A 478 4.89 -30.76 1.12
N THR A 479 3.69 -30.87 0.57
CA THR A 479 2.45 -30.51 1.24
C THR A 479 1.53 -31.72 1.30
N GLN A 480 0.92 -31.96 2.45
CA GLN A 480 -0.04 -33.05 2.66
C GLN A 480 -1.26 -32.52 3.40
N ALA A 481 -2.43 -32.81 2.90
CA ALA A 481 -3.69 -32.64 3.59
C ALA A 481 -4.12 -33.95 4.24
N PHE A 482 -4.62 -33.86 5.47
CA PHE A 482 -5.11 -34.97 6.26
C PHE A 482 -6.55 -34.71 6.73
N PHE A 483 -7.26 -35.75 7.15
CA PHE A 483 -8.59 -35.65 7.77
C PHE A 483 -9.59 -34.83 6.92
N LYS A 484 -9.69 -35.14 5.62
CA LYS A 484 -10.53 -34.40 4.68
C LYS A 484 -10.22 -32.90 4.66
N GLU A 485 -8.93 -32.58 4.58
CA GLU A 485 -8.38 -31.21 4.54
C GLU A 485 -8.50 -30.42 5.85
N ALA A 486 -8.91 -31.06 6.95
CA ALA A 486 -8.95 -30.39 8.24
C ALA A 486 -7.56 -30.05 8.78
N LEU A 487 -6.55 -30.86 8.48
CA LEU A 487 -5.13 -30.61 8.82
C LEU A 487 -4.32 -30.53 7.53
N SER A 488 -3.55 -29.49 7.36
CA SER A 488 -2.54 -29.34 6.32
C SER A 488 -1.15 -29.25 6.93
N SER A 489 -0.19 -29.95 6.33
CA SER A 489 1.22 -29.87 6.70
C SER A 489 2.04 -29.52 5.46
N THR A 490 2.95 -28.56 5.61
CA THR A 490 3.88 -28.15 4.55
C THR A 490 5.29 -28.16 5.11
N VAL A 491 6.19 -28.84 4.43
CA VAL A 491 7.63 -28.85 4.74
C VAL A 491 8.36 -28.34 3.51
N ASN A 492 9.27 -27.37 3.68
CA ASN A 492 10.14 -26.92 2.62
C ASN A 492 11.58 -26.87 3.11
N VAL A 493 12.49 -27.23 2.21
CA VAL A 493 13.94 -27.09 2.41
C VAL A 493 14.51 -26.38 1.20
N ASN A 494 15.28 -25.34 1.46
CA ASN A 494 16.01 -24.59 0.44
C ASN A 494 17.50 -24.61 0.79
N TYR A 495 18.32 -24.84 -0.18
CA TYR A 495 19.76 -24.69 -0.11
C TYR A 495 20.22 -23.71 -1.17
N ASN A 496 20.97 -22.68 -0.78
CA ASN A 496 21.57 -21.72 -1.70
C ASN A 496 23.05 -21.57 -1.38
N LYS A 497 23.90 -21.81 -2.36
CA LYS A 497 25.34 -21.58 -2.28
C LYS A 497 25.68 -20.22 -2.89
N SER A 498 26.44 -19.41 -2.15
CA SER A 498 26.82 -18.04 -2.55
C SER A 498 28.27 -17.95 -2.97
N PHE A 499 28.52 -17.09 -3.97
CA PHE A 499 29.84 -16.74 -4.48
C PHE A 499 29.92 -15.22 -4.56
N ILE A 500 30.99 -14.64 -4.04
CA ILE A 500 31.28 -13.21 -4.11
C ILE A 500 32.53 -13.05 -4.97
N ASN A 501 32.42 -12.28 -6.06
CA ASN A 501 33.49 -12.09 -7.04
C ASN A 501 34.10 -13.43 -7.47
N GLU A 502 33.25 -14.40 -7.83
CA GLU A 502 33.57 -15.77 -8.25
C GLU A 502 34.17 -16.67 -7.17
N VAL A 503 34.48 -16.16 -6.00
CA VAL A 503 34.98 -16.93 -4.87
C VAL A 503 33.83 -17.47 -4.03
N SER A 504 33.86 -18.78 -3.71
CA SER A 504 32.84 -19.36 -2.81
C SER A 504 32.90 -18.68 -1.45
N ASP A 505 31.82 -17.95 -1.08
CA ASP A 505 31.70 -17.30 0.22
C ASP A 505 31.07 -18.24 1.27
N GLY A 506 29.95 -18.86 0.95
CA GLY A 506 29.26 -19.69 1.91
C GLY A 506 27.96 -20.28 1.37
N ALA A 507 27.04 -20.60 2.27
CA ALA A 507 25.73 -21.15 1.94
C ALA A 507 24.66 -20.73 2.92
N VAL A 508 23.43 -20.70 2.43
CA VAL A 508 22.21 -20.54 3.24
C VAL A 508 21.37 -21.79 3.11
N ILE A 509 21.08 -22.43 4.25
CA ILE A 509 20.11 -23.52 4.36
C ILE A 509 18.89 -22.98 5.09
N ASN A 510 17.72 -23.15 4.51
CA ASN A 510 16.47 -22.74 5.10
C ASN A 510 15.50 -23.91 5.12
N GLY A 511 15.05 -24.31 6.32
CA GLY A 511 14.02 -25.30 6.54
C GLY A 511 12.78 -24.67 7.13
N SER A 512 11.61 -24.96 6.57
CA SER A 512 10.34 -24.49 7.11
C SER A 512 9.33 -25.61 7.29
N LEU A 513 8.57 -25.52 8.39
CA LEU A 513 7.42 -26.35 8.70
C LEU A 513 6.20 -25.47 8.92
N GLY A 514 5.13 -25.71 8.19
CA GLY A 514 3.84 -25.08 8.36
C GLY A 514 2.77 -26.12 8.69
N LEU A 515 1.95 -25.87 9.70
CA LEU A 515 0.80 -26.69 10.08
C LEU A 515 -0.44 -25.78 10.13
N GLY A 516 -1.49 -26.18 9.43
CA GLY A 516 -2.79 -25.51 9.47
C GLY A 516 -3.85 -26.51 9.92
N TYR A 517 -4.59 -26.22 10.98
CA TYR A 517 -5.65 -27.08 11.48
C TYR A 517 -6.96 -26.31 11.60
N ALA A 518 -7.97 -26.76 10.86
CA ALA A 518 -9.32 -26.20 10.89
C ALA A 518 -10.28 -27.21 11.52
N PHE A 519 -11.01 -26.82 12.56
CA PHE A 519 -12.00 -27.67 13.20
C PHE A 519 -13.32 -26.93 13.46
N ALA A 520 -14.39 -27.72 13.60
CA ALA A 520 -15.73 -27.23 13.83
C ALA A 520 -16.19 -26.11 12.85
N LYS A 521 -15.61 -26.05 11.64
CA LYS A 521 -15.89 -25.06 10.57
C LYS A 521 -15.65 -23.59 10.95
N ARG A 522 -15.26 -23.31 12.19
CA ARG A 522 -15.13 -21.94 12.70
C ARG A 522 -13.76 -21.64 13.28
N HIS A 523 -13.03 -22.63 13.69
CA HIS A 523 -11.74 -22.48 14.36
C HIS A 523 -10.62 -22.87 13.43
N SER A 524 -9.59 -22.07 13.36
CA SER A 524 -8.36 -22.44 12.68
C SER A 524 -7.14 -22.08 13.52
N PHE A 525 -6.20 -23.02 13.61
CA PHE A 525 -4.87 -22.84 14.15
C PHE A 525 -3.86 -22.88 13.01
N ASN A 526 -2.89 -21.99 13.06
CA ASN A 526 -1.77 -21.97 12.14
C ASN A 526 -0.49 -21.95 12.97
N PHE A 527 0.42 -22.85 12.69
CA PHE A 527 1.73 -22.89 13.27
C PHE A 527 2.76 -22.89 12.15
N ALA A 528 3.76 -22.05 12.25
CA ALA A 528 4.87 -22.03 11.31
C ALA A 528 6.18 -21.86 12.05
N VAL A 529 7.19 -22.59 11.62
CA VAL A 529 8.59 -22.45 12.06
C VAL A 529 9.47 -22.41 10.83
N ASN A 530 10.42 -21.51 10.85
CA ASN A 530 11.45 -21.37 9.85
C ASN A 530 12.80 -21.31 10.54
N VAL A 531 13.72 -22.16 10.14
CA VAL A 531 15.10 -22.21 10.62
C VAL A 531 16.02 -21.91 9.45
N MET A 532 16.79 -20.85 9.55
CA MET A 532 17.76 -20.44 8.56
C MET A 532 19.15 -20.49 9.16
N ARG A 533 20.06 -21.22 8.50
CA ARG A 533 21.49 -21.23 8.83
C ARG A 533 22.27 -20.56 7.72
N ILE A 534 23.01 -19.53 8.09
CA ILE A 534 23.91 -18.82 7.20
C ILE A 534 25.35 -19.17 7.57
N THR A 535 26.11 -19.55 6.55
CA THR A 535 27.56 -19.69 6.63
C THR A 535 28.19 -18.75 5.61
N SER A 536 29.21 -18.02 6.02
CA SER A 536 29.96 -17.08 5.16
C SER A 536 31.42 -17.12 5.57
N LYS A 537 32.31 -16.89 4.62
CA LYS A 537 33.75 -16.69 4.88
C LYS A 537 34.08 -15.24 5.24
N GLN A 538 33.21 -14.30 4.85
CA GLN A 538 33.42 -12.86 5.04
C GLN A 538 32.62 -12.29 6.21
N PHE A 539 31.51 -12.94 6.59
CA PHE A 539 30.60 -12.47 7.61
C PHE A 539 30.40 -13.52 8.73
N GLU A 540 29.75 -13.10 9.80
CA GLU A 540 29.42 -13.97 10.91
C GLU A 540 28.51 -15.15 10.48
N ASN A 541 28.84 -16.34 10.97
CA ASN A 541 28.03 -17.53 10.80
C ASN A 541 26.97 -17.58 11.90
N TYR A 542 25.71 -17.64 11.52
CA TYR A 542 24.63 -17.67 12.51
C TYR A 542 23.46 -18.55 12.08
N THR A 543 22.66 -18.93 13.07
CA THR A 543 21.38 -19.58 12.88
C THR A 543 20.29 -18.65 13.37
N GLU A 544 19.26 -18.50 12.57
CA GLU A 544 18.09 -17.69 12.88
C GLU A 544 16.84 -18.58 12.85
N THR A 545 16.04 -18.51 13.90
CA THR A 545 14.79 -19.24 14.01
C THR A 545 13.66 -18.24 14.17
N THR A 546 12.71 -18.29 13.26
CA THR A 546 11.47 -17.52 13.34
C THR A 546 10.29 -18.47 13.39
N GLY A 547 9.27 -18.10 14.11
CA GLY A 547 8.05 -18.89 14.09
C GLY A 547 6.85 -18.08 14.47
N SER A 548 5.69 -18.63 14.21
CA SER A 548 4.41 -18.01 14.53
C SER A 548 3.38 -19.05 14.95
N LEU A 549 2.53 -18.66 15.89
CA LEU A 549 1.34 -19.39 16.28
C LEU A 549 0.15 -18.45 16.12
N GLY A 550 -0.82 -18.84 15.32
CA GLY A 550 -2.02 -18.09 15.06
C GLY A 550 -3.28 -18.89 15.39
N TYR A 551 -4.24 -18.24 15.97
CA TYR A 551 -5.59 -18.73 16.13
C TYR A 551 -6.57 -17.76 15.50
N ASN A 552 -7.55 -18.26 14.78
CA ASN A 552 -8.62 -17.46 14.20
C ASN A 552 -9.97 -18.14 14.46
N LEU A 553 -10.89 -17.37 15.02
CA LEU A 553 -12.30 -17.73 15.21
C LEU A 553 -13.14 -17.02 14.15
N ARG A 554 -13.81 -17.76 13.30
CA ARG A 554 -14.80 -17.23 12.35
C ARG A 554 -16.18 -17.18 13.02
N LEU A 555 -16.77 -16.02 13.05
CA LEU A 555 -18.15 -15.82 13.47
C LEU A 555 -19.08 -16.15 12.28
N LYS A 556 -20.24 -16.62 12.61
CA LYS A 556 -21.23 -16.98 11.57
C LYS A 556 -21.83 -15.75 10.95
#